data_35c202a35fc6b802564d3fdbc47fc07b
#
_entry.id   35c202a35fc6b802564d3fdbc47fc07b
#
_cell.length_a   1.000
_cell.length_b   1.000
_cell.length_c   1.000
_cell.angle_alpha   90.00
_cell.angle_beta   90.00
_cell.angle_gamma   90.00
#
_symmetry.space_group_name_H-M   'P 1'
#
loop_
_entity.id
_entity.type
_entity.pdbx_description
1 polymer ?
#
loop_
_entity_poly.entity_id
_entity_poly.type
_entity_poly.pdbx_seq_one_letter_code
_entity_poly.pdbx_strand_id
1 'polypeptide(L)'
;MQKITCHFDKAQYLPGEPVRLILPAHSALLSATFFRMERPVTLQAVREGDVLVLTDVPVGGYGVRISTEDGVWEGAFDVVSDRRTEIRYGFLSDFSSGDGDRLDVEWMRDLHLNAVQFYDWMYRHDRLLPPTEQYDDPMGRQTDLSVISKKIEHCKACGIRPLAYGAVYAATKDTFAAHPMWGMYTMDGQPMTFAGWLYYMNVASSCGWAEHIVEEFRSAVRFGFSGIHMDTYGFPKRIWDAEHRPXXXXXXXXXXXXXXRGAGRPRGSGRRRRDLQRRQ
;
A
#
# COMPACT_ATOMS: atom_id res chain seq x y z
N MET A 1 -18.51 -11.92 33.06
CA MET A 1 -18.04 -12.72 31.89
C MET A 1 -16.65 -12.22 31.52
N GLN A 2 -15.72 -13.15 31.38
CA GLN A 2 -14.36 -12.83 31.00
C GLN A 2 -14.33 -12.39 29.54
N LYS A 3 -13.47 -11.42 29.21
CA LYS A 3 -13.30 -10.96 27.82
C LYS A 3 -12.28 -11.86 27.12
N ILE A 4 -12.72 -12.57 26.11
CA ILE A 4 -11.83 -13.38 25.26
C ILE A 4 -11.41 -12.56 24.03
N THR A 5 -10.42 -13.03 23.32
CA THR A 5 -9.94 -12.38 22.09
C THR A 5 -9.96 -13.36 20.93
N CYS A 6 -10.58 -12.96 19.81
CA CYS A 6 -10.53 -13.69 18.55
C CYS A 6 -9.93 -12.77 17.49
N HIS A 7 -9.37 -13.35 16.43
CA HIS A 7 -8.74 -12.59 15.35
C HIS A 7 -9.13 -13.17 14.01
N PHE A 8 -9.47 -12.34 13.06
CA PHE A 8 -9.53 -12.77 11.66
C PHE A 8 -8.12 -12.91 11.09
N ASP A 9 -7.92 -13.86 10.17
CA ASP A 9 -6.60 -14.04 9.55
C ASP A 9 -6.27 -12.89 8.57
N LYS A 10 -7.30 -12.20 8.03
CA LYS A 10 -7.12 -11.10 7.08
C LYS A 10 -7.92 -9.86 7.48
N ALA A 11 -7.44 -8.72 7.04
CA ALA A 11 -8.11 -7.44 7.26
C ALA A 11 -9.42 -7.33 6.45
N GLN A 12 -9.52 -8.03 5.31
CA GLN A 12 -10.66 -7.95 4.39
C GLN A 12 -10.62 -9.16 3.45
N TYR A 13 -11.78 -9.60 2.97
CA TYR A 13 -11.91 -10.80 2.11
C TYR A 13 -12.51 -10.47 0.75
N LEU A 14 -12.22 -11.32 -0.24
CA LEU A 14 -12.86 -11.31 -1.57
C LEU A 14 -13.83 -12.48 -1.68
N PRO A 15 -14.80 -12.42 -2.61
CA PRO A 15 -15.72 -13.55 -2.82
C PRO A 15 -14.94 -14.84 -3.14
N GLY A 16 -15.35 -15.93 -2.51
CA GLY A 16 -14.70 -17.22 -2.67
C GLY A 16 -13.50 -17.47 -1.77
N GLU A 17 -12.99 -16.43 -1.08
CA GLU A 17 -11.97 -16.64 -0.04
C GLU A 17 -12.66 -17.15 1.23
N PRO A 18 -12.11 -18.20 1.90
CA PRO A 18 -12.62 -18.60 3.19
C PRO A 18 -12.31 -17.51 4.23
N VAL A 19 -13.31 -17.18 5.05
CA VAL A 19 -13.13 -16.26 6.18
C VAL A 19 -12.72 -17.12 7.37
N ARG A 20 -11.54 -16.85 7.95
CA ARG A 20 -10.98 -17.63 9.05
C ARG A 20 -10.95 -16.78 10.32
N LEU A 21 -11.68 -17.22 11.33
CA LEU A 21 -11.71 -16.58 12.65
C LEU A 21 -10.98 -17.50 13.62
N ILE A 22 -9.88 -17.02 14.16
CA ILE A 22 -9.03 -17.73 15.11
C ILE A 22 -9.62 -17.51 16.50
N LEU A 23 -10.02 -18.61 17.15
CA LEU A 23 -10.63 -18.63 18.48
C LEU A 23 -9.55 -18.76 19.55
N PRO A 24 -9.86 -18.47 20.83
CA PRO A 24 -8.92 -18.73 21.90
C PRO A 24 -8.55 -20.22 21.95
N ALA A 25 -7.27 -20.49 22.15
CA ALA A 25 -6.76 -21.87 22.16
C ALA A 25 -7.45 -22.70 23.23
N HIS A 26 -7.88 -23.89 22.85
CA HIS A 26 -8.50 -24.91 23.75
C HIS A 26 -9.83 -24.48 24.37
N SER A 27 -10.43 -23.38 23.97
CA SER A 27 -11.72 -22.91 24.49
C SER A 27 -12.88 -23.60 23.76
N ALA A 28 -13.84 -24.14 24.51
CA ALA A 28 -15.01 -24.78 23.88
C ALA A 28 -15.95 -23.70 23.30
N LEU A 29 -16.21 -23.82 22.01
CA LEU A 29 -17.17 -22.92 21.32
C LEU A 29 -18.60 -23.35 21.69
N LEU A 30 -19.36 -22.44 22.29
CA LEU A 30 -20.78 -22.65 22.63
C LEU A 30 -21.69 -22.15 21.50
N SER A 31 -21.40 -20.99 20.91
CA SER A 31 -22.18 -20.49 19.79
C SER A 31 -21.38 -19.49 18.95
N ALA A 32 -21.74 -19.42 17.68
CA ALA A 32 -21.28 -18.38 16.74
C ALA A 32 -22.52 -17.81 16.04
N THR A 33 -22.75 -16.52 16.19
CA THR A 33 -23.88 -15.83 15.60
C THR A 33 -23.39 -14.73 14.68
N PHE A 34 -23.99 -14.66 13.49
CA PHE A 34 -23.58 -13.69 12.47
C PHE A 34 -24.73 -12.73 12.23
N PHE A 35 -24.39 -11.49 11.89
CA PHE A 35 -25.36 -10.43 11.70
C PHE A 35 -25.04 -9.66 10.42
N ARG A 36 -26.08 -9.20 9.75
CA ARG A 36 -25.94 -8.21 8.70
C ARG A 36 -26.81 -7.00 9.10
N MET A 37 -26.14 -5.88 9.34
CA MET A 37 -26.74 -4.81 10.13
C MET A 37 -27.16 -5.39 11.49
N GLU A 38 -28.35 -5.19 11.96
CA GLU A 38 -28.80 -5.74 13.25
C GLU A 38 -29.56 -7.07 13.11
N ARG A 39 -29.64 -7.62 11.89
CA ARG A 39 -30.43 -8.83 11.62
C ARG A 39 -29.53 -10.06 11.62
N PRO A 40 -29.89 -11.10 12.38
CA PRO A 40 -29.15 -12.37 12.29
C PRO A 40 -29.21 -12.95 10.89
N VAL A 41 -28.09 -13.54 10.46
CA VAL A 41 -27.98 -14.25 9.18
C VAL A 41 -27.32 -15.60 9.40
N THR A 42 -27.67 -16.55 8.54
CA THR A 42 -27.02 -17.87 8.54
C THR A 42 -25.88 -17.89 7.54
N LEU A 43 -24.69 -18.22 8.03
CA LEU A 43 -23.50 -18.45 7.20
C LEU A 43 -23.01 -19.88 7.42
N GLN A 44 -22.46 -20.49 6.36
CA GLN A 44 -21.86 -21.81 6.47
C GLN A 44 -20.54 -21.67 7.24
N ALA A 45 -20.45 -22.32 8.39
CA ALA A 45 -19.29 -22.25 9.24
C ALA A 45 -18.92 -23.66 9.75
N VAL A 46 -17.65 -24.00 9.66
CA VAL A 46 -17.12 -25.29 10.13
C VAL A 46 -15.97 -25.00 11.08
N ARG A 47 -15.95 -25.67 12.21
CA ARG A 47 -14.83 -25.55 13.16
C ARG A 47 -13.72 -26.52 12.78
N GLU A 48 -12.51 -26.01 12.64
CA GLU A 48 -11.29 -26.77 12.37
C GLU A 48 -10.27 -26.46 13.49
N GLY A 49 -10.25 -27.26 14.53
CA GLY A 49 -9.41 -26.98 15.70
C GLY A 49 -9.82 -25.70 16.40
N ASP A 50 -8.91 -24.75 16.47
CA ASP A 50 -9.16 -23.43 17.07
C ASP A 50 -9.51 -22.37 16.00
N VAL A 51 -9.93 -22.81 14.80
CA VAL A 51 -10.32 -21.89 13.72
C VAL A 51 -11.76 -22.17 13.31
N LEU A 52 -12.57 -21.13 13.24
CA LEU A 52 -13.91 -21.18 12.63
C LEU A 52 -13.77 -20.70 11.18
N VAL A 53 -14.07 -21.57 10.22
CA VAL A 53 -13.92 -21.33 8.78
C VAL A 53 -15.30 -21.10 8.17
N LEU A 54 -15.52 -19.93 7.56
CA LEU A 54 -16.75 -19.64 6.84
C LEU A 54 -16.47 -19.69 5.34
N THR A 55 -17.35 -20.34 4.60
CA THR A 55 -17.22 -20.50 3.14
C THR A 55 -18.41 -19.86 2.43
N ASP A 56 -18.16 -19.47 1.19
CA ASP A 56 -19.19 -18.92 0.29
C ASP A 56 -19.94 -17.72 0.90
N VAL A 57 -19.20 -16.86 1.62
CA VAL A 57 -19.79 -15.68 2.24
C VAL A 57 -20.08 -14.63 1.16
N PRO A 58 -21.33 -14.16 1.02
CA PRO A 58 -21.65 -13.14 0.02
C PRO A 58 -21.00 -11.78 0.33
N VAL A 59 -20.88 -10.93 -0.68
CA VAL A 59 -20.38 -9.56 -0.54
C VAL A 59 -21.24 -8.81 0.49
N GLY A 60 -20.59 -8.17 1.46
CA GLY A 60 -21.24 -7.41 2.52
C GLY A 60 -20.39 -7.26 3.76
N GLY A 61 -20.88 -6.44 4.67
CA GLY A 61 -20.32 -6.30 6.01
C GLY A 61 -21.10 -7.16 7.00
N TYR A 62 -20.38 -7.80 7.91
CA TYR A 62 -20.95 -8.75 8.86
C TYR A 62 -20.46 -8.47 10.27
N GLY A 63 -21.39 -8.48 11.24
CA GLY A 63 -21.06 -8.58 12.65
C GLY A 63 -20.95 -10.05 13.05
N VAL A 64 -20.20 -10.34 14.09
CA VAL A 64 -20.07 -11.68 14.61
C VAL A 64 -20.00 -11.64 16.15
N ARG A 65 -20.73 -12.55 16.78
CA ARG A 65 -20.64 -12.78 18.24
C ARG A 65 -20.24 -14.22 18.46
N ILE A 66 -19.14 -14.43 19.19
CA ILE A 66 -18.61 -15.72 19.56
C ILE A 66 -18.81 -15.89 21.08
N SER A 67 -19.43 -16.99 21.48
CA SER A 67 -19.54 -17.36 22.89
C SER A 67 -18.78 -18.67 23.12
N THR A 68 -17.91 -18.68 24.10
CA THR A 68 -17.17 -19.86 24.52
C THR A 68 -17.40 -20.09 26.05
N GLU A 69 -16.93 -21.19 26.55
CA GLU A 69 -16.98 -21.45 28.00
C GLU A 69 -16.18 -20.38 28.80
N ASP A 70 -15.20 -19.73 28.18
CA ASP A 70 -14.34 -18.75 28.84
C ASP A 70 -14.87 -17.32 28.72
N GLY A 71 -15.80 -17.03 27.79
CA GLY A 71 -16.32 -15.68 27.64
C GLY A 71 -16.99 -15.41 26.30
N VAL A 72 -17.19 -14.13 26.04
CA VAL A 72 -17.81 -13.66 24.79
C VAL A 72 -16.90 -12.66 24.09
N TRP A 73 -16.88 -12.74 22.76
CA TRP A 73 -16.19 -11.77 21.89
C TRP A 73 -17.15 -11.30 20.78
N GLU A 74 -17.05 -10.02 20.47
CA GLU A 74 -17.77 -9.43 19.33
C GLU A 74 -16.80 -8.74 18.40
N GLY A 75 -17.04 -8.89 17.10
CA GLY A 75 -16.23 -8.28 16.07
C GLY A 75 -16.99 -8.15 14.77
N ALA A 76 -16.25 -7.87 13.71
CA ALA A 76 -16.83 -7.66 12.40
C ALA A 76 -15.84 -8.06 11.32
N PHE A 77 -16.34 -8.34 10.13
CA PHE A 77 -15.53 -8.56 8.93
C PHE A 77 -16.33 -8.14 7.69
N ASP A 78 -15.64 -8.00 6.57
CA ASP A 78 -16.32 -7.70 5.31
C ASP A 78 -15.75 -8.53 4.15
N VAL A 79 -16.64 -8.82 3.21
CA VAL A 79 -16.31 -9.41 1.91
C VAL A 79 -16.62 -8.34 0.86
N VAL A 80 -15.64 -7.93 0.07
CA VAL A 80 -15.81 -6.86 -0.91
C VAL A 80 -15.54 -7.37 -2.32
N SER A 81 -16.24 -6.83 -3.30
CA SER A 81 -16.04 -7.22 -4.71
C SER A 81 -14.69 -6.76 -5.24
N ASP A 82 -14.15 -5.66 -4.70
CA ASP A 82 -12.85 -5.10 -5.12
C ASP A 82 -12.22 -4.35 -3.95
N ARG A 83 -11.05 -4.82 -3.50
CA ARG A 83 -10.29 -4.20 -2.40
C ARG A 83 -9.91 -2.75 -2.68
N ARG A 84 -9.91 -2.33 -3.95
CA ARG A 84 -9.55 -0.97 -4.35
C ARG A 84 -10.67 0.03 -4.11
N THR A 85 -11.91 -0.41 -3.94
CA THR A 85 -13.06 0.47 -3.74
C THR A 85 -13.38 0.72 -2.28
N GLU A 86 -12.96 -0.17 -1.39
CA GLU A 86 -13.27 -0.09 0.05
C GLU A 86 -11.96 0.06 0.83
N ILE A 87 -11.25 1.18 0.60
CA ILE A 87 -9.92 1.39 1.17
C ILE A 87 -10.02 1.91 2.60
N ARG A 88 -9.35 1.22 3.51
CA ARG A 88 -9.10 1.65 4.89
C ARG A 88 -7.60 1.75 5.06
N TYR A 89 -7.10 2.94 5.36
CA TYR A 89 -5.71 3.30 5.16
C TYR A 89 -4.98 3.52 6.47
N GLY A 90 -3.76 3.03 6.57
CA GLY A 90 -2.91 3.21 7.74
C GLY A 90 -1.45 3.44 7.40
N PHE A 91 -0.61 3.54 8.42
CA PHE A 91 0.82 3.84 8.33
C PHE A 91 1.61 2.82 9.12
N LEU A 92 2.79 2.44 8.61
CA LEU A 92 3.89 1.83 9.36
C LEU A 92 5.11 2.75 9.23
N SER A 93 5.87 2.91 10.31
CA SER A 93 7.00 3.84 10.33
C SER A 93 8.24 3.31 11.06
N ASP A 94 8.18 2.12 11.66
CA ASP A 94 9.29 1.59 12.48
C ASP A 94 9.90 0.39 11.76
N PHE A 95 11.15 0.56 11.31
CA PHE A 95 11.83 -0.41 10.46
C PHE A 95 13.27 -0.67 10.89
N SER A 96 13.61 -0.44 12.17
CA SER A 96 14.94 -0.78 12.67
C SER A 96 15.08 -2.29 12.83
N SER A 97 16.29 -2.77 13.05
CA SER A 97 16.57 -4.20 13.23
C SER A 97 15.79 -4.81 14.39
N GLY A 98 15.36 -3.99 15.36
CA GLY A 98 14.54 -4.43 16.49
C GLY A 98 13.05 -4.54 16.21
N ASP A 99 12.58 -4.06 15.06
CA ASP A 99 11.15 -3.93 14.74
C ASP A 99 10.63 -5.09 13.87
N GLY A 100 11.33 -6.21 13.85
CA GLY A 100 11.03 -7.32 12.94
C GLY A 100 9.88 -8.24 13.38
N ASP A 101 9.16 -7.91 14.46
CA ASP A 101 8.00 -8.69 14.89
C ASP A 101 6.75 -8.37 14.05
N ARG A 102 5.63 -8.99 14.39
CA ARG A 102 4.37 -8.88 13.61
C ARG A 102 3.33 -7.96 14.24
N LEU A 103 3.59 -7.44 15.44
CA LEU A 103 2.54 -6.83 16.26
C LEU A 103 1.87 -5.65 15.58
N ASP A 104 2.64 -4.75 14.97
CA ASP A 104 2.09 -3.58 14.29
C ASP A 104 1.21 -3.96 13.09
N VAL A 105 1.65 -4.94 12.29
CA VAL A 105 0.86 -5.43 11.15
C VAL A 105 -0.41 -6.15 11.63
N GLU A 106 -0.31 -6.94 12.71
CA GLU A 106 -1.47 -7.62 13.29
C GLU A 106 -2.49 -6.62 13.83
N TRP A 107 -2.04 -5.53 14.45
CA TRP A 107 -2.94 -4.46 14.88
C TRP A 107 -3.63 -3.78 13.69
N MET A 108 -2.89 -3.56 12.59
CA MET A 108 -3.50 -3.01 11.35
C MET A 108 -4.57 -3.98 10.81
N ARG A 109 -4.29 -5.30 10.83
CA ARG A 109 -5.26 -6.31 10.43
C ARG A 109 -6.51 -6.26 11.31
N ASP A 110 -6.33 -6.20 12.63
CA ASP A 110 -7.43 -6.23 13.59
C ASP A 110 -8.27 -4.94 13.52
N LEU A 111 -7.69 -3.83 13.04
CA LEU A 111 -8.39 -2.60 12.75
C LEU A 111 -8.98 -2.59 11.33
N HIS A 112 -8.85 -3.69 10.61
CA HIS A 112 -9.37 -3.87 9.24
C HIS A 112 -8.77 -2.87 8.23
N LEU A 113 -7.54 -2.40 8.44
CA LEU A 113 -6.82 -1.55 7.49
C LEU A 113 -6.31 -2.44 6.36
N ASN A 114 -6.71 -2.15 5.13
CA ASN A 114 -6.39 -3.01 3.98
C ASN A 114 -5.37 -2.40 3.03
N ALA A 115 -4.88 -1.20 3.33
CA ALA A 115 -3.81 -0.53 2.59
C ALA A 115 -2.97 0.25 3.60
N VAL A 116 -1.67 0.02 3.62
CA VAL A 116 -0.79 0.59 4.64
C VAL A 116 0.45 1.18 3.96
N GLN A 117 0.69 2.46 4.20
CA GLN A 117 1.86 3.17 3.72
C GLN A 117 3.06 2.87 4.64
N PHE A 118 4.18 2.50 4.05
CA PHE A 118 5.46 2.41 4.73
C PHE A 118 6.10 3.79 4.66
N TYR A 119 5.99 4.55 5.75
CA TYR A 119 6.38 5.96 5.80
C TYR A 119 7.88 6.08 6.04
N ASP A 120 8.56 6.86 5.20
CA ASP A 120 10.01 7.12 5.28
C ASP A 120 10.86 5.83 5.36
N TRP A 121 10.41 4.79 4.61
CA TRP A 121 11.13 3.52 4.54
C TRP A 121 12.40 3.61 3.69
N MET A 122 12.47 4.59 2.78
CA MET A 122 13.46 4.64 1.69
C MET A 122 14.81 5.20 2.16
N TYR A 123 15.86 4.88 1.40
CA TYR A 123 17.20 5.41 1.63
C TYR A 123 17.25 6.92 1.39
N ARG A 124 16.79 7.35 0.21
CA ARG A 124 16.69 8.78 -0.15
C ARG A 124 15.43 8.97 -1.02
N HIS A 125 14.97 10.20 -1.12
CA HIS A 125 13.75 10.50 -1.90
C HIS A 125 13.97 10.26 -3.40
N ASP A 126 15.20 10.38 -3.88
CA ASP A 126 15.58 10.22 -5.29
C ASP A 126 16.37 8.92 -5.56
N ARG A 127 16.50 8.08 -4.56
CA ARG A 127 17.10 6.75 -4.64
C ARG A 127 16.47 5.88 -3.55
N LEU A 128 15.36 5.24 -3.89
CA LEU A 128 14.53 4.59 -2.86
C LEU A 128 15.23 3.41 -2.21
N LEU A 129 15.80 2.51 -3.02
CA LEU A 129 16.49 1.33 -2.47
C LEU A 129 17.90 1.69 -2.00
N PRO A 130 18.27 1.24 -0.81
CA PRO A 130 19.59 1.55 -0.25
C PRO A 130 20.70 0.71 -0.90
N PRO A 131 21.96 1.17 -0.80
CA PRO A 131 23.10 0.37 -1.24
C PRO A 131 23.49 -0.75 -0.26
N THR A 132 22.99 -0.70 0.97
CA THR A 132 23.29 -1.64 2.05
C THR A 132 22.02 -2.07 2.76
N GLU A 133 22.05 -3.22 3.42
CA GLU A 133 20.88 -3.73 4.14
C GLU A 133 20.47 -2.82 5.29
N GLN A 134 21.46 -2.29 6.04
CA GLN A 134 21.20 -1.31 7.09
C GLN A 134 21.64 0.07 6.62
N TYR A 135 20.83 1.08 6.90
CA TYR A 135 21.04 2.44 6.41
C TYR A 135 20.31 3.46 7.29
N ASP A 136 20.69 4.72 7.14
CA ASP A 136 19.96 5.83 7.74
C ASP A 136 18.93 6.34 6.71
N ASP A 137 17.68 6.47 7.14
CA ASP A 137 16.62 7.07 6.31
C ASP A 137 16.90 8.58 6.12
N PRO A 138 16.07 9.31 5.36
CA PRO A 138 16.31 10.74 5.14
C PRO A 138 16.30 11.60 6.41
N MET A 139 15.70 11.10 7.50
CA MET A 139 15.63 11.80 8.80
C MET A 139 16.70 11.32 9.78
N GLY A 140 17.61 10.40 9.35
CA GLY A 140 18.67 9.88 10.18
C GLY A 140 18.28 8.75 11.11
N ARG A 141 17.13 8.10 10.88
CA ARG A 141 16.71 6.94 11.67
C ARG A 141 17.34 5.68 11.09
N GLN A 142 17.81 4.80 11.98
CA GLN A 142 18.35 3.50 11.58
C GLN A 142 17.24 2.62 11.00
N THR A 143 17.45 2.14 9.80
CA THR A 143 16.49 1.32 9.05
C THR A 143 17.18 0.04 8.56
N ASP A 144 16.40 -1.04 8.47
CA ASP A 144 16.87 -2.36 8.05
C ASP A 144 15.95 -2.88 6.94
N LEU A 145 16.53 -3.06 5.76
CA LEU A 145 15.78 -3.49 4.57
C LEU A 145 15.16 -4.88 4.76
N SER A 146 15.82 -5.76 5.55
CA SER A 146 15.27 -7.09 5.84
C SER A 146 13.98 -7.01 6.68
N VAL A 147 13.90 -6.04 7.60
CA VAL A 147 12.68 -5.80 8.39
C VAL A 147 11.56 -5.29 7.47
N ILE A 148 11.87 -4.37 6.56
CA ILE A 148 10.90 -3.88 5.58
C ILE A 148 10.36 -5.04 4.74
N SER A 149 11.25 -5.91 4.24
CA SER A 149 10.85 -7.08 3.45
C SER A 149 9.91 -8.00 4.25
N LYS A 150 10.26 -8.30 5.52
CA LYS A 150 9.41 -9.12 6.41
C LYS A 150 8.03 -8.50 6.60
N LYS A 151 7.96 -7.19 6.87
CA LYS A 151 6.69 -6.50 7.08
C LYS A 151 5.84 -6.45 5.81
N ILE A 152 6.45 -6.33 4.63
CA ILE A 152 5.75 -6.44 3.34
C ILE A 152 5.06 -7.81 3.26
N GLU A 153 5.79 -8.89 3.58
CA GLU A 153 5.23 -10.25 3.52
C GLU A 153 4.15 -10.47 4.59
N HIS A 154 4.33 -9.93 5.80
CA HIS A 154 3.31 -9.98 6.86
C HIS A 154 2.04 -9.24 6.42
N CYS A 155 2.16 -8.06 5.82
CA CYS A 155 1.01 -7.32 5.30
C CYS A 155 0.24 -8.15 4.28
N LYS A 156 0.96 -8.72 3.30
CA LYS A 156 0.32 -9.54 2.25
C LYS A 156 -0.39 -10.76 2.85
N ALA A 157 0.24 -11.43 3.81
CA ALA A 157 -0.36 -12.58 4.49
C ALA A 157 -1.65 -12.20 5.22
N CYS A 158 -1.73 -10.96 5.74
CA CYS A 158 -2.91 -10.44 6.43
C CYS A 158 -3.92 -9.77 5.50
N GLY A 159 -3.76 -9.90 4.17
CA GLY A 159 -4.67 -9.27 3.21
C GLY A 159 -4.53 -7.75 3.13
N ILE A 160 -3.40 -7.20 3.55
CA ILE A 160 -3.09 -5.77 3.57
C ILE A 160 -2.15 -5.46 2.39
N ARG A 161 -2.42 -4.39 1.65
CA ARG A 161 -1.54 -3.96 0.55
C ARG A 161 -0.48 -3.01 1.11
N PRO A 162 0.81 -3.41 1.10
CA PRO A 162 1.88 -2.49 1.50
C PRO A 162 2.19 -1.51 0.38
N LEU A 163 2.15 -0.22 0.67
CA LEU A 163 2.43 0.86 -0.28
C LEU A 163 3.72 1.57 0.12
N ALA A 164 4.62 1.75 -0.84
CA ALA A 164 5.85 2.50 -0.60
C ALA A 164 5.55 4.01 -0.61
N TYR A 165 5.95 4.72 0.42
CA TYR A 165 5.97 6.18 0.38
C TYR A 165 6.98 6.63 -0.68
N GLY A 166 6.62 7.63 -1.49
CA GLY A 166 7.51 8.23 -2.47
C GLY A 166 7.11 9.68 -2.75
N ALA A 167 8.05 10.59 -2.55
CA ALA A 167 7.83 12.01 -2.84
C ALA A 167 8.10 12.26 -4.33
N VAL A 168 7.07 12.70 -5.05
CA VAL A 168 7.12 12.79 -6.52
C VAL A 168 8.13 13.82 -7.00
N TYR A 169 8.30 14.92 -6.26
CA TYR A 169 9.12 16.06 -6.68
C TYR A 169 10.47 16.14 -5.99
N ALA A 170 10.76 15.30 -5.02
CA ALA A 170 11.84 15.57 -4.06
C ALA A 170 13.16 14.91 -4.47
N ALA A 171 14.19 15.72 -4.59
CA ALA A 171 15.56 15.25 -4.83
C ALA A 171 16.52 15.75 -3.75
N THR A 172 17.60 15.00 -3.54
CA THR A 172 18.71 15.44 -2.71
C THR A 172 19.48 16.58 -3.40
N LYS A 173 20.29 17.29 -2.62
CA LYS A 173 21.17 18.34 -3.12
C LYS A 173 22.11 17.83 -4.22
N ASP A 174 22.62 16.61 -4.03
CA ASP A 174 23.59 16.03 -4.99
C ASP A 174 22.94 15.74 -6.33
N THR A 175 21.74 15.18 -6.34
CA THR A 175 20.97 14.94 -7.57
C THR A 175 20.63 16.25 -8.26
N PHE A 176 20.19 17.26 -7.50
CA PHE A 176 19.91 18.58 -8.07
C PHE A 176 21.18 19.19 -8.69
N ALA A 177 22.32 19.14 -7.97
CA ALA A 177 23.57 19.70 -8.47
C ALA A 177 24.07 19.02 -9.76
N ALA A 178 23.83 17.69 -9.85
CA ALA A 178 24.18 16.93 -11.06
C ALA A 178 23.24 17.22 -12.22
N HIS A 179 21.98 17.59 -11.94
CA HIS A 179 20.95 17.77 -12.96
C HIS A 179 20.14 19.06 -12.72
N PRO A 180 20.76 20.25 -12.73
CA PRO A 180 20.02 21.48 -12.43
C PRO A 180 18.90 21.76 -13.43
N MET A 181 19.04 21.28 -14.68
CA MET A 181 18.00 21.41 -15.70
C MET A 181 16.73 20.62 -15.37
N TRP A 182 16.79 19.71 -14.40
CA TRP A 182 15.61 18.97 -13.94
C TRP A 182 14.86 19.72 -12.81
N GLY A 183 15.44 20.76 -12.27
CA GLY A 183 14.92 21.49 -11.11
C GLY A 183 13.71 22.35 -11.41
N MET A 184 12.99 22.69 -10.37
CA MET A 184 11.95 23.73 -10.39
C MET A 184 12.49 24.98 -9.69
N TYR A 185 12.08 26.13 -10.21
CA TYR A 185 12.62 27.43 -9.81
C TYR A 185 11.49 28.39 -9.45
N THR A 186 11.82 29.38 -8.63
CA THR A 186 10.96 30.53 -8.36
C THR A 186 10.99 31.52 -9.52
N MET A 187 10.11 32.51 -9.47
CA MET A 187 10.05 33.57 -10.51
C MET A 187 11.35 34.36 -10.61
N ASP A 188 12.09 34.48 -9.52
CA ASP A 188 13.38 35.18 -9.48
C ASP A 188 14.59 34.26 -9.73
N GLY A 189 14.32 33.02 -10.19
CA GLY A 189 15.39 32.12 -10.64
C GLY A 189 16.08 31.34 -9.52
N GLN A 190 15.54 31.33 -8.29
CA GLN A 190 16.14 30.55 -7.22
C GLN A 190 15.58 29.11 -7.22
N PRO A 191 16.42 28.10 -6.95
CA PRO A 191 15.91 26.72 -6.83
C PRO A 191 14.84 26.64 -5.74
N MET A 192 13.75 25.95 -6.03
CA MET A 192 12.71 25.70 -5.05
C MET A 192 13.11 24.53 -4.15
N THR A 193 12.96 24.73 -2.84
CA THR A 193 13.29 23.68 -1.88
C THR A 193 12.17 23.52 -0.83
N PHE A 194 12.07 22.33 -0.27
CA PHE A 194 11.30 22.06 0.94
C PHE A 194 12.27 22.05 2.12
N ALA A 195 12.00 22.90 3.11
CA ALA A 195 12.80 23.02 4.33
C ALA A 195 14.31 23.24 4.09
N GLY A 196 14.68 23.72 2.91
CA GLY A 196 16.06 24.06 2.57
C GLY A 196 16.97 22.89 2.23
N TRP A 197 16.44 21.63 2.19
CA TRP A 197 17.29 20.47 1.95
C TRP A 197 16.78 19.53 0.86
N LEU A 198 15.47 19.51 0.58
CA LEU A 198 14.91 18.76 -0.55
C LEU A 198 14.61 19.70 -1.70
N TYR A 199 15.10 19.39 -2.86
CA TYR A 199 14.94 20.20 -4.08
C TYR A 199 13.72 19.71 -4.86
N TYR A 200 12.87 20.65 -5.29
CA TYR A 200 11.73 20.31 -6.14
C TYR A 200 12.17 20.09 -7.58
N MET A 201 11.75 19.00 -8.16
CA MET A 201 12.12 18.56 -9.51
C MET A 201 10.92 18.56 -10.44
N ASN A 202 11.16 18.83 -11.70
CA ASN A 202 10.15 18.99 -12.73
C ASN A 202 9.67 17.64 -13.25
N VAL A 203 8.42 17.31 -13.00
CA VAL A 203 7.81 16.03 -13.38
C VAL A 203 7.21 16.02 -14.79
N ALA A 204 7.46 17.06 -15.59
CA ALA A 204 7.00 17.05 -16.98
C ALA A 204 7.63 15.87 -17.74
N SER A 205 6.87 15.26 -18.63
CA SER A 205 7.34 14.08 -19.38
C SER A 205 8.54 14.33 -20.28
N SER A 206 8.80 15.61 -20.57
CA SER A 206 9.98 16.04 -21.34
C SER A 206 11.22 16.20 -20.47
N CYS A 207 11.09 16.09 -19.15
CA CYS A 207 12.18 16.27 -18.21
C CYS A 207 12.72 14.91 -17.75
N GLY A 208 14.04 14.77 -17.69
CA GLY A 208 14.68 13.51 -17.26
C GLY A 208 14.31 13.07 -15.85
N TRP A 209 13.92 14.00 -14.98
CA TRP A 209 13.44 13.65 -13.64
C TRP A 209 12.22 12.74 -13.67
N ALA A 210 11.28 12.99 -14.61
CA ALA A 210 10.06 12.16 -14.69
C ALA A 210 10.39 10.69 -14.95
N GLU A 211 11.35 10.42 -15.83
CA GLU A 211 11.81 9.04 -16.09
C GLU A 211 12.53 8.46 -14.89
N HIS A 212 13.41 9.24 -14.26
CA HIS A 212 14.16 8.83 -13.07
C HIS A 212 13.24 8.41 -11.93
N ILE A 213 12.29 9.28 -11.53
CA ILE A 213 11.45 8.98 -10.36
C ILE A 213 10.48 7.81 -10.65
N VAL A 214 10.01 7.66 -11.88
CA VAL A 214 9.18 6.51 -12.27
C VAL A 214 9.99 5.22 -12.14
N GLU A 215 11.27 5.21 -12.52
CA GLU A 215 12.11 4.02 -12.37
C GLU A 215 12.38 3.70 -10.90
N GLU A 216 12.55 4.71 -10.05
CA GLU A 216 12.66 4.51 -8.61
C GLU A 216 11.38 3.88 -8.05
N PHE A 217 10.19 4.35 -8.46
CA PHE A 217 8.92 3.76 -8.06
C PHE A 217 8.78 2.30 -8.55
N ARG A 218 9.23 2.03 -9.78
CA ARG A 218 9.26 0.65 -10.29
C ARG A 218 10.17 -0.24 -9.46
N SER A 219 11.31 0.27 -9.02
CA SER A 219 12.24 -0.49 -8.18
C SER A 219 11.59 -0.88 -6.85
N ALA A 220 10.81 0.02 -6.24
CA ALA A 220 10.07 -0.28 -5.01
C ALA A 220 9.01 -1.39 -5.24
N VAL A 221 8.30 -1.33 -6.37
CA VAL A 221 7.31 -2.38 -6.70
C VAL A 221 8.02 -3.71 -6.96
N ARG A 222 9.14 -3.70 -7.69
CA ARG A 222 9.95 -4.93 -7.90
C ARG A 222 10.49 -5.49 -6.59
N PHE A 223 10.81 -4.65 -5.63
CA PHE A 223 11.26 -5.07 -4.30
C PHE A 223 10.15 -5.81 -3.52
N GLY A 224 8.88 -5.48 -3.77
CA GLY A 224 7.78 -6.22 -3.16
C GLY A 224 6.55 -5.40 -2.79
N PHE A 225 6.62 -4.08 -2.88
CA PHE A 225 5.45 -3.24 -2.57
C PHE A 225 4.32 -3.46 -3.58
N SER A 226 3.09 -3.29 -3.13
CA SER A 226 1.88 -3.42 -3.96
C SER A 226 1.56 -2.15 -4.76
N GLY A 227 2.26 -1.06 -4.46
CA GLY A 227 2.05 0.23 -5.12
C GLY A 227 2.79 1.33 -4.40
N ILE A 228 2.53 2.56 -4.83
CA ILE A 228 3.22 3.75 -4.31
C ILE A 228 2.19 4.70 -3.71
N HIS A 229 2.47 5.21 -2.51
CA HIS A 229 1.82 6.41 -1.98
C HIS A 229 2.61 7.61 -2.48
N MET A 230 2.06 8.36 -3.42
CA MET A 230 2.73 9.49 -4.04
C MET A 230 2.48 10.77 -3.24
N ASP A 231 3.50 11.21 -2.50
CA ASP A 231 3.43 12.43 -1.71
C ASP A 231 3.84 13.65 -2.53
N THR A 232 3.46 14.82 -2.06
CA THR A 232 3.70 16.14 -2.67
C THR A 232 3.11 16.29 -4.08
N TYR A 233 2.18 15.43 -4.45
CA TYR A 233 1.50 15.48 -5.74
C TYR A 233 0.62 16.74 -5.82
N GLY A 234 0.86 17.54 -6.83
CA GLY A 234 0.08 18.77 -7.08
C GLY A 234 0.62 20.02 -6.40
N PHE A 235 1.78 19.97 -5.80
CA PHE A 235 2.45 21.12 -5.19
C PHE A 235 3.91 21.17 -5.68
N PRO A 236 4.50 22.35 -5.92
CA PRO A 236 3.97 23.71 -5.81
C PRO A 236 3.07 24.11 -7.00
N LYS A 237 2.28 25.17 -6.84
CA LYS A 237 1.29 25.61 -7.84
C LYS A 237 1.88 26.55 -8.89
N ARG A 238 2.88 27.35 -8.53
CA ARG A 238 3.56 28.30 -9.43
C ARG A 238 5.04 27.96 -9.47
N ILE A 239 5.52 27.58 -10.63
CA ILE A 239 6.90 27.15 -10.82
C ILE A 239 7.42 27.62 -12.17
N TRP A 240 8.71 27.67 -12.28
CA TRP A 240 9.45 27.90 -13.52
C TRP A 240 10.43 26.76 -13.73
N ASP A 241 10.68 26.41 -14.96
CA ASP A 241 11.74 25.45 -15.27
C ASP A 241 13.11 26.15 -15.30
N ALA A 242 14.16 25.38 -15.57
CA ALA A 242 15.53 25.91 -15.61
C ALA A 242 15.77 26.90 -16.74
N GLU A 243 14.89 26.96 -17.74
CA GLU A 243 14.94 27.96 -18.85
C GLU A 243 14.02 29.14 -18.56
N HIS A 244 13.54 29.23 -17.32
CA HIS A 244 12.67 30.31 -16.83
C HIS A 244 11.33 30.41 -17.57
N ARG A 245 10.81 29.26 -18.02
CA ARG A 245 9.47 29.18 -18.62
C ARG A 245 8.48 28.72 -17.51
N PRO A 246 7.32 29.37 -17.41
CA PRO A 246 6.38 28.97 -16.36
C PRO A 246 5.81 27.58 -16.63
N UNK A 247 5.79 26.88 -15.66
CA UNK A 247 5.27 25.54 -15.76
C UNK A 247 4.00 25.51 -14.98
N UNK A 248 3.16 25.16 -15.41
CA UNK A 248 1.88 25.03 -14.74
C UNK A 248 1.76 23.68 -14.14
N UNK A 249 1.11 23.64 -13.15
CA UNK A 249 0.85 22.44 -12.50
C UNK A 249 0.07 21.43 -13.26
N UNK A 250 0.03 21.54 -14.39
CA UNK A 250 -0.47 20.61 -15.31
C UNK A 250 0.45 19.43 -15.57
N UNK A 251 1.46 19.67 -15.17
CA UNK A 251 2.45 18.63 -15.23
C UNK A 251 2.13 17.44 -14.34
N UNK A 252 1.36 17.63 -13.50
CA UNK A 252 0.90 16.63 -12.65
C UNK A 252 0.07 15.56 -13.33
N UNK A 253 -0.49 15.87 -14.20
CA UNK A 253 -1.26 14.95 -14.96
C UNK A 253 -0.40 14.04 -15.83
N UNK A 254 0.58 14.53 -16.09
CA UNK A 254 1.56 13.79 -16.84
C UNK A 254 2.30 12.77 -15.98
N UNK A 255 2.49 13.12 -14.88
CA UNK A 255 3.06 12.19 -13.98
C UNK A 255 2.11 11.05 -13.65
N UNK A 256 1.00 11.32 -13.61
CA UNK A 256 0.02 10.30 -13.39
C UNK A 256 -0.14 9.38 -14.57
N UNK A 257 0.05 9.88 -15.49
CA UNK A 257 0.02 9.12 -16.68
C UNK A 257 1.26 8.24 -16.85
N UNK A 258 2.13 8.73 -16.37
CA UNK A 258 3.34 7.96 -16.42
C UNK A 258 3.37 6.87 -15.37
N UNK A 259 2.81 7.15 -14.48
CA UNK A 259 2.67 6.16 -13.51
C UNK A 259 1.66 5.07 -13.87
N UNK A 260 0.88 5.48 -14.52
CA UNK A 260 -0.13 4.57 -14.99
C UNK A 260 0.32 3.74 -16.17
N ARG A 261 1.16 4.25 -16.88
CA ARG A 261 1.75 3.52 -18.03
C ARG A 261 2.80 2.51 -17.60
N GLY A 262 3.45 2.72 -16.52
CA GLY A 262 4.50 1.84 -16.02
C GLY A 262 4.03 0.54 -15.38
N ALA A 263 2.78 0.46 -14.96
CA ALA A 263 2.18 -0.80 -14.52
C ALA A 263 1.78 -1.58 -15.78
N GLY A 264 2.69 -2.39 -16.27
CA GLY A 264 2.51 -3.14 -17.52
C GLY A 264 1.26 -4.02 -17.50
N ARG A 265 0.43 -3.87 -18.50
CA ARG A 265 -0.57 -4.89 -18.83
C ARG A 265 0.17 -6.20 -19.12
N PRO A 266 -0.25 -7.33 -18.57
CA PRO A 266 0.32 -8.59 -18.99
C PRO A 266 0.11 -8.71 -20.51
N ARG A 267 1.16 -9.03 -21.23
CA ARG A 267 1.07 -9.29 -22.69
C ARG A 267 0.09 -10.44 -22.89
N GLY A 268 -1.08 -10.10 -23.38
CA GLY A 268 -2.06 -11.10 -23.78
C GLY A 268 -1.45 -11.99 -24.86
N SER A 269 -1.47 -13.29 -24.63
CA SER A 269 -1.11 -14.27 -25.63
C SER A 269 -1.96 -14.02 -26.88
N GLY A 270 -1.30 -13.73 -27.97
CA GLY A 270 -1.96 -13.43 -29.25
C GLY A 270 -2.82 -14.59 -29.74
N ARG A 271 -4.12 -14.39 -29.74
CA ARG A 271 -5.02 -15.23 -30.51
C ARG A 271 -4.91 -14.79 -31.98
N ARG A 272 -4.35 -15.65 -32.78
CA ARG A 272 -4.36 -15.49 -34.26
C ARG A 272 -5.82 -15.39 -34.73
N ARG A 273 -6.15 -14.26 -35.34
CA ARG A 273 -7.37 -14.15 -36.15
C ARG A 273 -7.15 -15.06 -37.37
N ARG A 274 -7.89 -16.15 -37.45
CA ARG A 274 -8.02 -16.92 -38.70
C ARG A 274 -9.18 -16.33 -39.51
N ASP A 275 -8.87 -16.09 -40.75
CA ASP A 275 -9.74 -15.65 -41.80
C ASP A 275 -11.11 -16.31 -41.84
N LEU A 276 -12.13 -15.51 -41.98
CA LEU A 276 -13.41 -15.93 -42.50
C LEU A 276 -13.80 -14.95 -43.62
N GLN A 277 -13.20 -15.17 -44.77
CA GLN A 277 -13.75 -14.69 -46.05
C GLN A 277 -14.34 -15.89 -46.78
N ARG A 278 -15.52 -15.67 -47.32
CA ARG A 278 -16.34 -16.42 -48.34
C ARG A 278 -17.41 -17.31 -47.67
N ARG A 279 -18.65 -16.92 -47.75
CA ARG A 279 -19.55 -17.14 -48.88
C ARG A 279 -20.92 -16.52 -48.65
N GLN A 280 -21.37 -15.84 -49.74
CA GLN A 280 -22.71 -15.42 -50.18
C GLN A 280 -23.38 -14.33 -49.39
#